data_1671ced31c81d1c3c30336763531a964
#
_entry.id   1671ced31c81d1c3c30336763531a964
#
_cell.length_a   1.000
_cell.length_b   1.000
_cell.length_c   1.000
_cell.angle_alpha   90.00
_cell.angle_beta   90.00
_cell.angle_gamma   90.00
#
_symmetry.space_group_name_H-M   'P 1'
#
loop_
_entity.id
_entity.type
_entity.pdbx_description
1 polymer ?
#
loop_
_entity_poly.entity_id
_entity_poly.type
_entity_poly.pdbx_seq_one_letter_code
_entity_poly.pdbx_strand_id
1 'polypeptide(L)'
;MRNPASLLLVHGAGSGPWVYDGWLSAFPTLTVEAVDLQEGLAVEQASMSEYADRVAAAARTMPGLIAVCGWSMGGLVVLQAAQEVQPHSVVLLEGSAPAEIQGCDPDVQLVGGAFDPEAEYGKFPVGIAARPESLLARAERKRGISVPSLPCPSLVIASADFPDERGRSMAELYGSEFVEFPELRHFDLVLDAAPRAAVADFLGIRTTP
;
A
#
# COMPACT_ATOMS: atom_id res chain seq x y z
N MET A 1 2.33 16.51 18.26
CA MET A 1 3.18 16.30 17.07
C MET A 1 2.69 17.23 15.96
N ARG A 2 3.54 17.61 14.99
CA ARG A 2 3.06 18.39 13.81
C ARG A 2 2.37 17.42 12.87
N ASN A 3 1.22 17.80 12.29
CA ASN A 3 0.53 16.99 11.29
C ASN A 3 1.35 16.91 10.00
N PRO A 4 1.21 15.84 9.20
CA PRO A 4 1.84 15.78 7.88
C PRO A 4 1.33 16.91 6.98
N ALA A 5 2.16 17.32 6.03
CA ALA A 5 1.80 18.28 4.98
C ALA A 5 1.40 17.57 3.68
N SER A 6 1.79 16.30 3.55
CA SER A 6 1.60 15.52 2.33
C SER A 6 1.17 14.08 2.64
N LEU A 7 0.39 13.50 1.71
CA LEU A 7 -0.01 12.10 1.71
C LEU A 7 0.32 11.47 0.36
N LEU A 8 1.20 10.49 0.37
CA LEU A 8 1.55 9.69 -0.81
C LEU A 8 0.77 8.36 -0.79
N LEU A 9 0.04 8.07 -1.86
CA LEU A 9 -0.81 6.89 -2.01
C LEU A 9 -0.15 5.87 -2.95
N VAL A 10 -0.14 4.60 -2.56
CA VAL A 10 0.57 3.51 -3.26
C VAL A 10 -0.39 2.36 -3.53
N HIS A 11 -0.68 2.13 -4.81
CA HIS A 11 -1.69 1.16 -5.27
C HIS A 11 -1.24 -0.30 -5.14
N GLY A 12 -2.22 -1.22 -5.22
CA GLY A 12 -2.01 -2.66 -5.20
C GLY A 12 -1.64 -3.25 -6.57
N ALA A 13 -1.39 -4.56 -6.58
CA ALA A 13 -1.03 -5.30 -7.78
C ALA A 13 -2.13 -5.25 -8.85
N GLY A 14 -1.72 -5.08 -10.11
CA GLY A 14 -2.62 -5.08 -11.26
C GLY A 14 -3.52 -3.86 -11.37
N SER A 15 -3.36 -2.87 -10.50
CA SER A 15 -4.08 -1.59 -10.52
C SER A 15 -3.12 -0.42 -10.81
N GLY A 16 -3.58 0.80 -10.63
CA GLY A 16 -2.78 2.01 -10.80
C GLY A 16 -3.28 3.14 -9.90
N PRO A 17 -2.72 4.36 -10.05
CA PRO A 17 -3.08 5.50 -9.20
C PRO A 17 -4.58 5.84 -9.23
N TRP A 18 -5.30 5.47 -10.29
CA TRP A 18 -6.75 5.72 -10.44
C TRP A 18 -7.63 5.06 -9.37
N VAL A 19 -7.16 4.03 -8.65
CA VAL A 19 -7.93 3.46 -7.53
C VAL A 19 -8.14 4.47 -6.41
N TYR A 20 -7.35 5.53 -6.40
CA TYR A 20 -7.38 6.61 -5.41
C TYR A 20 -8.05 7.89 -5.88
N ASP A 21 -8.77 7.89 -7.03
CA ASP A 21 -9.42 9.11 -7.54
C ASP A 21 -10.28 9.80 -6.49
N GLY A 22 -11.02 9.04 -5.66
CA GLY A 22 -11.79 9.57 -4.56
C GLY A 22 -11.00 10.08 -3.35
N TRP A 23 -9.67 9.85 -3.31
CA TRP A 23 -8.78 10.28 -2.22
C TRP A 23 -8.12 11.63 -2.50
N LEU A 24 -7.83 11.95 -3.77
CA LEU A 24 -7.04 13.12 -4.16
C LEU A 24 -7.65 14.44 -3.68
N SER A 25 -8.98 14.52 -3.61
CA SER A 25 -9.69 15.71 -3.13
C SER A 25 -10.24 15.58 -1.70
N ALA A 26 -10.09 14.42 -1.07
CA ALA A 26 -10.67 14.14 0.24
C ALA A 26 -9.95 14.84 1.40
N PHE A 27 -8.69 15.25 1.22
CA PHE A 27 -7.83 15.83 2.24
C PHE A 27 -7.40 17.25 1.88
N PRO A 28 -8.26 18.26 2.03
CA PRO A 28 -8.04 19.61 1.48
C PRO A 28 -6.86 20.36 2.11
N THR A 29 -6.33 19.88 3.23
CA THR A 29 -5.19 20.48 3.92
C THR A 29 -3.86 19.82 3.58
N LEU A 30 -3.87 18.77 2.78
CA LEU A 30 -2.67 18.04 2.37
C LEU A 30 -2.40 18.20 0.87
N THR A 31 -1.13 18.13 0.50
CA THR A 31 -0.75 17.74 -0.86
C THR A 31 -0.92 16.23 -0.98
N VAL A 32 -1.83 15.76 -1.83
CA VAL A 32 -2.10 14.32 -2.01
C VAL A 32 -1.66 13.93 -3.41
N GLU A 33 -0.84 12.89 -3.49
CA GLU A 33 -0.38 12.30 -4.75
C GLU A 33 -0.55 10.79 -4.71
N ALA A 34 -0.89 10.19 -5.85
CA ALA A 34 -0.91 8.73 -6.03
C ALA A 34 0.18 8.35 -7.03
N VAL A 35 1.17 7.58 -6.57
CA VAL A 35 2.29 7.15 -7.41
C VAL A 35 1.88 6.02 -8.33
N ASP A 36 2.32 6.07 -9.59
CA ASP A 36 2.27 4.93 -10.50
C ASP A 36 3.55 4.09 -10.35
N LEU A 37 3.41 2.91 -9.74
CA LEU A 37 4.54 2.01 -9.49
C LEU A 37 5.21 1.51 -10.79
N GLN A 38 4.46 1.42 -11.89
CA GLN A 38 4.96 0.88 -13.16
C GLN A 38 5.44 1.97 -14.13
N GLU A 39 5.28 3.25 -13.80
CA GLU A 39 5.69 4.33 -14.71
C GLU A 39 7.19 4.24 -15.02
N GLY A 40 7.50 4.15 -16.32
CA GLY A 40 8.89 4.07 -16.81
C GLY A 40 9.57 2.72 -16.59
N LEU A 41 8.88 1.70 -16.06
CA LEU A 41 9.40 0.35 -15.89
C LEU A 41 8.88 -0.60 -16.97
N ALA A 42 9.69 -1.59 -17.34
CA ALA A 42 9.22 -2.75 -18.09
C ALA A 42 8.56 -3.73 -17.11
N VAL A 43 7.23 -3.85 -17.17
CA VAL A 43 6.46 -4.64 -16.20
C VAL A 43 6.96 -6.08 -16.09
N GLU A 44 7.44 -6.67 -17.18
CA GLU A 44 7.94 -8.05 -17.24
C GLU A 44 9.20 -8.27 -16.39
N GLN A 45 9.87 -7.19 -15.99
CA GLN A 45 11.12 -7.25 -15.22
C GLN A 45 11.04 -6.46 -13.91
N ALA A 46 9.95 -5.73 -13.68
CA ALA A 46 9.81 -4.89 -12.52
C ALA A 46 9.84 -5.72 -11.22
N SER A 47 10.69 -5.31 -10.29
CA SER A 47 10.87 -5.91 -8.97
C SER A 47 10.17 -5.11 -7.87
N MET A 48 9.99 -5.72 -6.71
CA MET A 48 9.47 -5.02 -5.53
C MET A 48 10.41 -3.91 -5.06
N SER A 49 11.72 -4.05 -5.23
CA SER A 49 12.69 -2.99 -4.91
C SER A 49 12.56 -1.79 -5.85
N GLU A 50 12.38 -2.00 -7.16
CA GLU A 50 12.15 -0.89 -8.09
C GLU A 50 10.85 -0.15 -7.79
N TYR A 51 9.80 -0.86 -7.36
CA TYR A 51 8.58 -0.23 -6.87
C TYR A 51 8.82 0.60 -5.60
N ALA A 52 9.64 0.11 -4.65
CA ALA A 52 10.02 0.87 -3.46
C ALA A 52 10.83 2.12 -3.81
N ASP A 53 11.76 2.02 -4.77
CA ASP A 53 12.55 3.15 -5.29
C ASP A 53 11.64 4.22 -5.94
N ARG A 54 10.58 3.81 -6.64
CA ARG A 54 9.56 4.73 -7.20
C ARG A 54 8.85 5.50 -6.08
N VAL A 55 8.45 4.82 -5.01
CA VAL A 55 7.83 5.48 -3.84
C VAL A 55 8.81 6.45 -3.19
N ALA A 56 10.07 6.05 -3.01
CA ALA A 56 11.09 6.91 -2.44
C ALA A 56 11.36 8.14 -3.32
N ALA A 57 11.40 7.98 -4.64
CA ALA A 57 11.57 9.09 -5.59
C ALA A 57 10.38 10.07 -5.53
N ALA A 58 9.14 9.58 -5.51
CA ALA A 58 7.95 10.42 -5.38
C ALA A 58 7.94 11.17 -4.04
N ALA A 59 8.24 10.48 -2.94
CA ALA A 59 8.29 11.09 -1.61
C ALA A 59 9.27 12.28 -1.53
N ARG A 60 10.43 12.20 -2.20
CA ARG A 60 11.42 13.30 -2.20
C ARG A 60 10.93 14.58 -2.86
N THR A 61 9.92 14.52 -3.72
CA THR A 61 9.37 15.70 -4.41
C THR A 61 8.22 16.35 -3.64
N MET A 62 7.66 15.67 -2.64
CA MET A 62 6.53 16.16 -1.88
C MET A 62 6.94 17.14 -0.76
N PRO A 63 6.12 18.16 -0.47
CA PRO A 63 6.46 19.16 0.54
C PRO A 63 6.26 18.67 1.98
N GLY A 64 7.14 19.10 2.87
CA GLY A 64 7.00 18.98 4.33
C GLY A 64 7.10 17.56 4.87
N LEU A 65 6.39 17.29 5.98
CA LEU A 65 6.29 15.94 6.56
C LEU A 65 5.32 15.10 5.72
N ILE A 66 5.72 13.87 5.40
CA ILE A 66 4.98 13.00 4.48
C ILE A 66 4.40 11.81 5.25
N ALA A 67 3.09 11.58 5.12
CA ALA A 67 2.47 10.30 5.40
C ALA A 67 2.46 9.45 4.12
N VAL A 68 2.69 8.14 4.25
CA VAL A 68 2.63 7.23 3.11
C VAL A 68 1.56 6.16 3.38
N CYS A 69 0.65 5.97 2.43
CA CYS A 69 -0.44 5.01 2.54
C CYS A 69 -0.35 3.98 1.42
N GLY A 70 -0.27 2.69 1.76
CA GLY A 70 -0.17 1.60 0.79
C GLY A 70 -1.32 0.61 0.92
N TRP A 71 -1.93 0.25 -0.22
CA TRP A 71 -2.98 -0.76 -0.31
C TRP A 71 -2.45 -2.05 -0.93
N SER A 72 -2.83 -3.21 -0.35
CA SER A 72 -2.50 -4.53 -0.90
C SER A 72 -0.98 -4.70 -1.11
N MET A 73 -0.50 -5.04 -2.32
CA MET A 73 0.92 -5.05 -2.67
C MET A 73 1.62 -3.74 -2.32
N GLY A 74 0.96 -2.60 -2.57
CA GLY A 74 1.49 -1.27 -2.24
C GLY A 74 1.81 -1.10 -0.76
N GLY A 75 1.13 -1.81 0.14
CA GLY A 75 1.48 -1.84 1.55
C GLY A 75 2.89 -2.39 1.81
N LEU A 76 3.25 -3.52 1.19
CA LEU A 76 4.60 -4.08 1.33
C LEU A 76 5.66 -3.21 0.64
N VAL A 77 5.31 -2.57 -0.49
CA VAL A 77 6.18 -1.57 -1.15
C VAL A 77 6.46 -0.40 -0.21
N VAL A 78 5.42 0.12 0.47
CA VAL A 78 5.57 1.20 1.46
C VAL A 78 6.45 0.77 2.63
N LEU A 79 6.28 -0.44 3.14
CA LEU A 79 7.13 -0.98 4.21
C LEU A 79 8.61 -0.99 3.83
N GLN A 80 8.93 -1.40 2.60
CA GLN A 80 10.30 -1.36 2.08
C GLN A 80 10.81 0.08 1.93
N ALA A 81 10.03 0.94 1.28
CA ALA A 81 10.41 2.33 1.04
C ALA A 81 10.57 3.15 2.33
N ALA A 82 9.83 2.81 3.39
CA ALA A 82 9.87 3.53 4.67
C ALA A 82 11.26 3.54 5.31
N GLN A 83 12.09 2.54 5.04
CA GLN A 83 13.46 2.48 5.56
C GLN A 83 14.33 3.63 5.00
N GLU A 84 14.09 4.02 3.76
CA GLU A 84 14.81 5.14 3.11
C GLU A 84 14.10 6.48 3.29
N VAL A 85 12.76 6.49 3.07
CA VAL A 85 11.94 7.71 3.11
C VAL A 85 11.87 8.33 4.50
N GLN A 86 11.92 7.50 5.57
CA GLN A 86 11.72 7.92 6.94
C GLN A 86 10.46 8.79 7.09
N PRO A 87 9.27 8.26 6.70
CA PRO A 87 8.05 9.05 6.67
C PRO A 87 7.62 9.47 8.08
N HIS A 88 6.78 10.50 8.16
CA HIS A 88 6.15 10.91 9.43
C HIS A 88 5.25 9.79 9.98
N SER A 89 4.54 9.11 9.10
CA SER A 89 3.65 7.99 9.45
C SER A 89 3.40 7.09 8.24
N VAL A 90 3.04 5.84 8.52
CA VAL A 90 2.66 4.83 7.52
C VAL A 90 1.22 4.38 7.76
N VAL A 91 0.44 4.23 6.68
CA VAL A 91 -0.88 3.61 6.69
C VAL A 91 -0.86 2.37 5.79
N LEU A 92 -1.35 1.27 6.29
CA LEU A 92 -1.45 -0.01 5.57
C LEU A 92 -2.92 -0.38 5.42
N LEU A 93 -3.43 -0.29 4.20
CA LEU A 93 -4.77 -0.75 3.85
C LEU A 93 -4.66 -2.21 3.42
N GLU A 94 -4.77 -3.13 4.38
CA GLU A 94 -4.67 -4.58 4.15
C GLU A 94 -3.43 -4.94 3.30
N GLY A 95 -2.28 -4.38 3.68
CA GLY A 95 -1.01 -4.55 2.98
C GLY A 95 -0.57 -6.01 2.92
N SER A 96 0.10 -6.42 1.83
CA SER A 96 0.70 -7.75 1.75
C SER A 96 1.67 -7.96 2.90
N ALA A 97 1.59 -9.14 3.54
CA ALA A 97 2.38 -9.46 4.71
C ALA A 97 3.89 -9.56 4.41
N PRO A 98 4.77 -9.08 5.29
CA PRO A 98 6.22 -9.30 5.19
C PRO A 98 6.59 -10.73 5.62
N ALA A 99 7.83 -11.09 5.41
CA ALA A 99 8.35 -12.41 5.74
C ALA A 99 8.21 -12.77 7.23
N GLU A 100 8.22 -11.79 8.13
CA GLU A 100 8.02 -11.97 9.57
C GLU A 100 6.64 -12.57 9.93
N ILE A 101 5.66 -12.43 9.03
CA ILE A 101 4.30 -12.96 9.21
C ILE A 101 4.08 -14.18 8.31
N GLN A 102 4.30 -14.03 7.00
CA GLN A 102 4.02 -15.12 6.05
C GLN A 102 5.12 -16.19 5.97
N GLY A 103 6.30 -15.92 6.52
CA GLY A 103 7.49 -16.76 6.37
C GLY A 103 8.28 -16.48 5.07
N CYS A 104 9.37 -17.24 4.91
CA CYS A 104 10.18 -17.24 3.69
C CYS A 104 10.06 -18.59 2.99
N ASP A 105 9.83 -18.57 1.68
CA ASP A 105 9.85 -19.77 0.84
C ASP A 105 10.99 -19.65 -0.20
N PRO A 106 12.16 -20.23 0.09
CA PRO A 106 13.32 -20.16 -0.81
C PRO A 106 13.13 -20.91 -2.13
N ASP A 107 12.15 -21.81 -2.19
CA ASP A 107 11.88 -22.63 -3.38
C ASP A 107 11.08 -21.88 -4.45
N VAL A 108 10.46 -20.73 -4.09
CA VAL A 108 9.81 -19.86 -5.07
C VAL A 108 10.81 -19.35 -6.10
N GLN A 109 10.58 -19.70 -7.35
CA GLN A 109 11.45 -19.28 -8.46
C GLN A 109 11.16 -17.83 -8.82
N LEU A 110 12.23 -17.01 -8.89
CA LEU A 110 12.15 -15.64 -9.38
C LEU A 110 12.16 -15.65 -10.91
N VAL A 111 11.00 -15.43 -11.50
CA VAL A 111 10.81 -15.47 -12.95
C VAL A 111 10.28 -14.13 -13.44
N GLY A 112 10.82 -13.63 -14.54
CA GLY A 112 10.30 -12.46 -15.24
C GLY A 112 9.03 -12.79 -16.02
N GLY A 113 8.36 -11.76 -16.49
CA GLY A 113 7.12 -11.83 -17.25
C GLY A 113 6.01 -10.99 -16.61
N ALA A 114 4.87 -10.96 -17.27
CA ALA A 114 3.69 -10.29 -16.77
C ALA A 114 2.52 -11.28 -16.68
N PHE A 115 1.57 -11.01 -15.78
CA PHE A 115 0.35 -11.79 -15.63
C PHE A 115 -0.88 -10.88 -15.65
N ASP A 116 -2.02 -11.47 -16.02
CA ASP A 116 -3.33 -10.82 -15.92
C ASP A 116 -3.84 -10.91 -14.47
N PRO A 117 -3.97 -9.78 -13.77
CA PRO A 117 -4.43 -9.79 -12.37
C PRO A 117 -5.87 -10.27 -12.21
N GLU A 118 -6.75 -10.07 -13.22
CA GLU A 118 -8.12 -10.57 -13.14
C GLU A 118 -8.20 -12.09 -13.28
N ALA A 119 -7.28 -12.71 -14.00
CA ALA A 119 -7.17 -14.16 -14.06
C ALA A 119 -6.65 -14.76 -12.74
N GLU A 120 -5.81 -14.01 -12.00
CA GLU A 120 -5.22 -14.47 -10.74
C GLU A 120 -6.09 -14.15 -9.52
N TYR A 121 -6.66 -12.95 -9.45
CA TYR A 121 -7.34 -12.43 -8.24
C TYR A 121 -8.86 -12.30 -8.40
N GLY A 122 -9.39 -12.59 -9.59
CA GLY A 122 -10.79 -12.36 -9.92
C GLY A 122 -11.06 -10.97 -10.49
N LYS A 123 -12.29 -10.77 -10.97
CA LYS A 123 -12.71 -9.53 -11.63
C LYS A 123 -12.61 -8.34 -10.70
N PHE A 124 -12.03 -7.27 -11.21
CA PHE A 124 -11.98 -5.99 -10.51
C PHE A 124 -13.37 -5.32 -10.49
N PRO A 125 -13.64 -4.47 -9.49
CA PRO A 125 -14.90 -3.73 -9.42
C PRO A 125 -15.15 -2.91 -10.68
N VAL A 126 -16.43 -2.74 -11.01
CA VAL A 126 -16.84 -1.92 -12.16
C VAL A 126 -16.28 -0.50 -12.03
N GLY A 127 -15.61 -0.03 -13.08
CA GLY A 127 -14.97 1.29 -13.11
C GLY A 127 -13.51 1.29 -12.69
N ILE A 128 -12.98 0.19 -12.14
CA ILE A 128 -11.56 0.03 -11.85
C ILE A 128 -10.89 -0.75 -12.99
N ALA A 129 -10.00 -0.07 -13.71
CA ALA A 129 -9.24 -0.70 -14.77
C ALA A 129 -8.14 -1.59 -14.20
N ALA A 130 -8.10 -2.85 -14.65
CA ALA A 130 -6.97 -3.75 -14.42
C ALA A 130 -5.88 -3.52 -15.48
N ARG A 131 -4.63 -3.76 -15.10
CA ARG A 131 -3.48 -3.79 -16.02
C ARG A 131 -2.54 -4.96 -15.68
N PRO A 132 -1.75 -5.45 -16.65
CA PRO A 132 -0.75 -6.50 -16.38
C PRO A 132 0.16 -6.14 -15.20
N GLU A 133 0.54 -7.16 -14.43
CA GLU A 133 1.41 -7.00 -13.27
C GLU A 133 2.64 -7.92 -13.37
N SER A 134 3.74 -7.55 -12.72
CA SER A 134 5.01 -8.27 -12.76
C SER A 134 4.95 -9.64 -12.08
N LEU A 135 5.34 -10.69 -12.82
CA LEU A 135 5.58 -12.01 -12.25
C LEU A 135 6.76 -12.00 -11.28
N LEU A 136 7.80 -11.22 -11.55
CA LEU A 136 8.96 -11.09 -10.68
C LEU A 136 8.56 -10.51 -9.33
N ALA A 137 7.88 -9.36 -9.31
CA ALA A 137 7.41 -8.74 -8.07
C ALA A 137 6.45 -9.67 -7.29
N ARG A 138 5.61 -10.43 -7.99
CA ARG A 138 4.74 -11.45 -7.37
C ARG A 138 5.55 -12.60 -6.76
N ALA A 139 6.58 -13.09 -7.46
CA ALA A 139 7.44 -14.16 -6.96
C ALA A 139 8.26 -13.68 -5.74
N GLU A 140 8.82 -12.47 -5.75
CA GLU A 140 9.53 -11.89 -4.61
C GLU A 140 8.63 -11.78 -3.37
N ARG A 141 7.39 -11.32 -3.53
CA ARG A 141 6.41 -11.29 -2.42
C ARG A 141 6.13 -12.69 -1.87
N LYS A 142 5.90 -13.67 -2.73
CA LYS A 142 5.67 -15.07 -2.31
C LYS A 142 6.90 -15.69 -1.65
N ARG A 143 8.09 -15.34 -2.13
CA ARG A 143 9.35 -15.78 -1.53
C ARG A 143 9.56 -15.22 -0.12
N GLY A 144 8.96 -14.09 0.16
CA GLY A 144 9.04 -13.39 1.44
C GLY A 144 10.08 -12.25 1.42
N ILE A 145 9.58 -11.06 1.75
CA ILE A 145 10.40 -9.84 1.88
C ILE A 145 10.40 -9.46 3.35
N SER A 146 11.60 -9.38 3.94
CA SER A 146 11.75 -9.05 5.37
C SER A 146 11.70 -7.54 5.60
N VAL A 147 10.81 -7.10 6.50
CA VAL A 147 10.74 -5.75 7.05
C VAL A 147 10.38 -5.84 8.54
N PRO A 148 11.38 -6.08 9.41
CA PRO A 148 11.13 -6.43 10.81
C PRO A 148 10.65 -5.25 11.68
N SER A 149 10.76 -4.02 11.22
CA SER A 149 10.36 -2.83 11.99
C SER A 149 10.02 -1.65 11.10
N LEU A 150 9.21 -0.72 11.63
CA LEU A 150 8.94 0.57 11.02
C LEU A 150 9.61 1.71 11.81
N PRO A 151 10.12 2.76 11.13
CA PRO A 151 10.79 3.88 11.79
C PRO A 151 9.83 4.94 12.36
N CYS A 152 8.52 4.78 12.22
CA CYS A 152 7.51 5.79 12.51
C CYS A 152 6.19 5.18 13.01
N PRO A 153 5.28 5.99 13.59
CA PRO A 153 3.93 5.56 13.91
C PRO A 153 3.19 5.03 12.68
N SER A 154 2.31 4.05 12.89
CA SER A 154 1.58 3.42 11.79
C SER A 154 0.14 3.06 12.17
N LEU A 155 -0.71 3.02 11.15
CA LEU A 155 -2.09 2.54 11.20
C LEU A 155 -2.24 1.36 10.26
N VAL A 156 -2.85 0.29 10.72
CA VAL A 156 -3.27 -0.86 9.91
C VAL A 156 -4.79 -0.87 9.81
N ILE A 157 -5.31 -0.93 8.59
CA ILE A 157 -6.74 -1.07 8.33
C ILE A 157 -6.97 -2.40 7.61
N ALA A 158 -7.90 -3.21 8.11
CA ALA A 158 -8.28 -4.48 7.51
C ALA A 158 -9.76 -4.54 7.15
N SER A 159 -10.07 -5.34 6.14
CA SER A 159 -11.42 -5.72 5.72
C SER A 159 -11.79 -7.12 6.21
N ALA A 160 -12.96 -7.63 5.78
CA ALA A 160 -13.36 -9.00 6.03
C ALA A 160 -12.49 -10.06 5.31
N ASP A 161 -11.69 -9.66 4.31
CA ASP A 161 -10.97 -10.63 3.47
C ASP A 161 -9.70 -11.18 4.15
N PHE A 162 -8.93 -10.32 4.86
CA PHE A 162 -7.66 -10.71 5.48
C PHE A 162 -7.47 -10.08 6.87
N PRO A 163 -8.43 -10.24 7.80
CA PRO A 163 -8.41 -9.53 9.08
C PRO A 163 -7.26 -9.95 10.00
N ASP A 164 -6.80 -11.19 9.89
CA ASP A 164 -5.76 -11.72 10.76
C ASP A 164 -4.36 -11.47 10.19
N GLU A 165 -4.01 -12.07 9.05
CA GLU A 165 -2.66 -12.01 8.48
C GLU A 165 -2.22 -10.58 8.11
N ARG A 166 -3.09 -9.84 7.39
CA ARG A 166 -2.81 -8.48 6.91
C ARG A 166 -3.39 -7.38 7.80
N GLY A 167 -4.11 -7.77 8.84
CA GLY A 167 -4.70 -6.91 9.85
C GLY A 167 -3.96 -7.03 11.19
N ARG A 168 -4.46 -7.88 12.08
CA ARG A 168 -3.98 -8.01 13.47
C ARG A 168 -2.51 -8.35 13.57
N SER A 169 -2.01 -9.33 12.78
CA SER A 169 -0.60 -9.71 12.81
C SER A 169 0.32 -8.58 12.37
N MET A 170 -0.10 -7.78 11.36
CA MET A 170 0.64 -6.59 10.95
C MET A 170 0.66 -5.52 12.02
N ALA A 171 -0.48 -5.28 12.68
CA ALA A 171 -0.59 -4.31 13.76
C ALA A 171 0.27 -4.70 14.97
N GLU A 172 0.28 -5.97 15.33
CA GLU A 172 1.13 -6.51 16.41
C GLU A 172 2.62 -6.38 16.08
N LEU A 173 3.03 -6.77 14.86
CA LEU A 173 4.43 -6.71 14.42
C LEU A 173 5.01 -5.30 14.53
N TYR A 174 4.24 -4.29 14.12
CA TYR A 174 4.73 -2.91 14.05
C TYR A 174 4.28 -2.03 15.23
N GLY A 175 3.49 -2.55 16.16
CA GLY A 175 2.89 -1.77 17.25
C GLY A 175 1.96 -0.67 16.73
N SER A 176 1.24 -0.95 15.65
CA SER A 176 0.37 0.00 14.95
C SER A 176 -0.97 0.20 15.65
N GLU A 177 -1.60 1.36 15.44
CA GLU A 177 -3.05 1.47 15.61
C GLU A 177 -3.75 0.51 14.65
N PHE A 178 -4.90 -0.05 15.07
CA PHE A 178 -5.63 -1.03 14.26
C PHE A 178 -7.10 -0.67 14.14
N VAL A 179 -7.61 -0.68 12.91
CA VAL A 179 -9.03 -0.49 12.58
C VAL A 179 -9.50 -1.63 11.67
N GLU A 180 -10.61 -2.26 12.00
CA GLU A 180 -11.22 -3.31 11.20
C GLU A 180 -12.60 -2.87 10.68
N PHE A 181 -12.86 -3.10 9.39
CA PHE A 181 -14.14 -2.90 8.73
C PHE A 181 -14.67 -4.26 8.27
N PRO A 182 -15.35 -5.03 9.14
CA PRO A 182 -15.80 -6.39 8.83
C PRO A 182 -16.91 -6.46 7.79
N GLU A 183 -17.54 -5.33 7.45
CA GLU A 183 -18.55 -5.19 6.41
C GLU A 183 -17.96 -4.87 5.02
N LEU A 184 -16.68 -4.47 4.96
CA LEU A 184 -16.00 -4.11 3.72
C LEU A 184 -15.18 -5.27 3.18
N ARG A 185 -14.91 -5.23 1.88
CA ARG A 185 -14.04 -6.16 1.17
C ARG A 185 -12.75 -5.42 0.77
N HIS A 186 -11.77 -6.18 0.28
CA HIS A 186 -10.42 -5.69 -0.03
C HIS A 186 -10.40 -4.41 -0.88
N PHE A 187 -11.19 -4.35 -1.95
CA PHE A 187 -11.28 -3.15 -2.79
C PHE A 187 -12.04 -1.99 -2.13
N ASP A 188 -12.98 -2.29 -1.24
CA ASP A 188 -13.76 -1.25 -0.57
C ASP A 188 -12.86 -0.37 0.31
N LEU A 189 -11.71 -0.89 0.76
CA LEU A 189 -10.73 -0.11 1.54
C LEU A 189 -10.19 1.11 0.79
N VAL A 190 -10.19 1.11 -0.54
CA VAL A 190 -9.79 2.25 -1.36
C VAL A 190 -10.98 3.01 -1.96
N LEU A 191 -12.15 2.37 -2.07
CA LEU A 191 -13.33 2.95 -2.70
C LEU A 191 -14.28 3.63 -1.70
N ASP A 192 -14.43 3.07 -0.49
CA ASP A 192 -15.36 3.58 0.52
C ASP A 192 -14.82 4.82 1.25
N ALA A 193 -15.73 5.60 1.83
CA ALA A 193 -15.39 6.79 2.60
C ALA A 193 -14.89 6.48 4.02
N ALA A 194 -15.31 5.35 4.61
CA ALA A 194 -15.01 5.03 6.00
C ALA A 194 -13.50 4.79 6.24
N PRO A 195 -12.76 4.02 5.41
CA PRO A 195 -11.31 3.92 5.53
C PRO A 195 -10.61 5.27 5.38
N ARG A 196 -11.06 6.14 4.44
CA ARG A 196 -10.51 7.50 4.30
C ARG A 196 -10.68 8.34 5.56
N ALA A 197 -11.84 8.24 6.21
CA ALA A 197 -12.10 8.93 7.47
C ALA A 197 -11.18 8.43 8.58
N ALA A 198 -10.99 7.11 8.71
CA ALA A 198 -10.07 6.54 9.68
C ALA A 198 -8.61 7.00 9.46
N VAL A 199 -8.18 7.11 8.20
CA VAL A 199 -6.85 7.67 7.87
C VAL A 199 -6.77 9.14 8.27
N ALA A 200 -7.80 9.94 8.02
CA ALA A 200 -7.83 11.35 8.43
C ALA A 200 -7.73 11.51 9.95
N ASP A 201 -8.47 10.71 10.70
CA ASP A 201 -8.46 10.71 12.16
C ASP A 201 -7.07 10.36 12.69
N PHE A 202 -6.44 9.31 12.17
CA PHE A 202 -5.06 8.94 12.52
C PHE A 202 -4.06 10.05 12.22
N LEU A 203 -4.18 10.73 11.08
CA LEU A 203 -3.31 11.83 10.70
C LEU A 203 -3.64 13.15 11.42
N GLY A 204 -4.71 13.21 12.20
CA GLY A 204 -5.18 14.41 12.90
C GLY A 204 -5.66 15.52 11.97
N ILE A 205 -6.25 15.17 10.83
CA ILE A 205 -6.71 16.11 9.79
C ILE A 205 -8.21 15.96 9.55
N ARG A 206 -8.79 16.89 8.77
CA ARG A 206 -10.20 16.83 8.39
C ARG A 206 -10.35 16.36 6.95
N THR A 207 -11.34 15.51 6.69
CA THR A 207 -11.80 15.17 5.34
C THR A 207 -12.85 16.17 4.85
N THR A 208 -12.95 16.30 3.53
CA THR A 208 -14.13 16.90 2.90
C THR A 208 -15.25 15.85 2.88
N PRO A 209 -16.50 16.22 3.19
CA PRO A 209 -17.64 15.30 3.14
C PRO A 209 -17.90 14.80 1.73
#